data_5b877c940cf87f33a129232a8b9027e2
#
_entry.id   5b877c940cf87f33a129232a8b9027e2
#
_cell.length_a   1.000
_cell.length_b   1.000
_cell.length_c   1.000
_cell.angle_alpha   90.00
_cell.angle_beta   90.00
_cell.angle_gamma   90.00
#
_symmetry.space_group_name_H-M   'P 1'
#
loop_
_entity.id
_entity.type
_entity.pdbx_description
1 polymer ?
#
loop_
_entity_poly.entity_id
_entity_poly.type
_entity_poly.pdbx_seq_one_letter_code
_entity_poly.pdbx_strand_id
1 'polypeptide(L)'
;EWKQHAWQCIGASLNYCDFSRWFKHERQTNAYYARLNFSSAQATMRRCDKSFANFFRRVQEGAAKVGYPRFKGRDWFDSIEYPAYRDGIKLTGNTLYVQNVGTIRVKLHRPVEGKIKTVHLKREAGKWYVIFSCELPDVAMTPSVLPAAGIDVGLTHFLTDSNGGREANPRYLKVALPE
;
A
#
# COMPACT_ATOMS: atom_id res chain seq x y z
N GLU A 1 -3.37 17.91 -10.09
CA GLU A 1 -3.81 19.17 -10.74
C GLU A 1 -3.43 20.40 -9.91
N TRP A 2 -3.81 20.51 -8.62
CA TRP A 2 -3.53 21.68 -7.77
C TRP A 2 -2.04 22.00 -7.60
N LYS A 3 -1.16 21.01 -7.37
CA LYS A 3 0.28 21.24 -7.32
C LYS A 3 0.83 21.79 -8.65
N GLN A 4 0.32 21.26 -9.74
CA GLN A 4 0.69 21.68 -11.09
C GLN A 4 0.22 23.11 -11.38
N HIS A 5 -1.02 23.39 -11.03
CA HIS A 5 -1.60 24.73 -11.18
C HIS A 5 -0.88 25.78 -10.33
N ALA A 6 -0.62 25.49 -9.06
CA ALA A 6 0.14 26.40 -8.18
C ALA A 6 1.55 26.69 -8.71
N TRP A 7 2.23 25.66 -9.22
CA TRP A 7 3.55 25.85 -9.82
C TRP A 7 3.50 26.70 -11.10
N GLN A 8 2.52 26.44 -11.98
CA GLN A 8 2.39 27.16 -13.24
C GLN A 8 1.94 28.62 -13.04
N CYS A 9 1.04 28.88 -12.10
CA CYS A 9 0.46 30.22 -11.91
C CYS A 9 1.27 31.13 -11.01
N ILE A 10 1.89 30.58 -9.95
CA ILE A 10 2.57 31.38 -8.91
C ILE A 10 3.94 30.86 -8.52
N GLY A 11 4.48 29.86 -9.24
CA GLY A 11 5.77 29.24 -8.92
C GLY A 11 5.85 28.57 -7.53
N ALA A 12 4.72 28.30 -6.89
CA ALA A 12 4.66 27.76 -5.55
C ALA A 12 4.63 26.23 -5.55
N SER A 13 5.49 25.60 -4.71
CA SER A 13 5.47 24.17 -4.46
C SER A 13 4.62 23.86 -3.23
N LEU A 14 3.41 23.38 -3.45
CA LEU A 14 2.51 22.95 -2.36
C LEU A 14 2.98 21.62 -1.76
N ASN A 15 2.99 21.54 -0.44
CA ASN A 15 3.33 20.34 0.33
C ASN A 15 2.10 19.76 1.05
N TYR A 16 2.30 18.66 1.79
CA TYR A 16 1.23 18.02 2.57
C TYR A 16 0.53 18.98 3.54
N CYS A 17 1.26 19.88 4.21
CA CYS A 17 0.67 20.79 5.18
C CYS A 17 -0.29 21.78 4.53
N ASP A 18 0.04 22.27 3.34
CA ASP A 18 -0.81 23.18 2.57
C ASP A 18 -2.10 22.49 2.15
N PHE A 19 -2.01 21.26 1.64
CA PHE A 19 -3.18 20.45 1.31
C PHE A 19 -4.04 20.14 2.53
N SER A 20 -3.43 19.80 3.64
CA SER A 20 -4.16 19.47 4.87
C SER A 20 -4.91 20.68 5.42
N ARG A 21 -4.31 21.87 5.36
CA ARG A 21 -4.95 23.14 5.76
C ARG A 21 -6.12 23.49 4.86
N TRP A 22 -5.92 23.41 3.56
CA TRP A 22 -6.98 23.61 2.57
C TRP A 22 -8.14 22.63 2.79
N PHE A 23 -7.86 21.34 2.91
CA PHE A 23 -8.88 20.31 3.11
C PHE A 23 -9.67 20.51 4.40
N LYS A 24 -9.02 20.95 5.48
CA LYS A 24 -9.69 21.29 6.73
C LYS A 24 -10.71 22.42 6.53
N HIS A 25 -10.35 23.43 5.76
CA HIS A 25 -11.25 24.55 5.42
C HIS A 25 -12.43 24.06 4.54
N GLU A 26 -12.14 23.34 3.46
CA GLU A 26 -13.17 22.83 2.55
C GLU A 26 -14.20 21.93 3.22
N ARG A 27 -13.78 21.15 4.21
CA ARG A 27 -14.72 20.31 4.97
C ARG A 27 -15.78 21.08 5.75
N GLN A 28 -15.55 22.35 6.04
CA GLN A 28 -16.51 23.20 6.75
C GLN A 28 -17.60 23.72 5.81
N THR A 29 -17.30 23.91 4.55
CA THR A 29 -18.18 24.54 3.56
C THR A 29 -18.76 23.56 2.55
N ASN A 30 -18.10 22.41 2.32
CA ASN A 30 -18.48 21.45 1.29
C ASN A 30 -18.86 20.09 1.90
N ALA A 31 -20.14 19.76 1.84
CA ALA A 31 -20.70 18.52 2.38
C ALA A 31 -20.07 17.25 1.77
N TYR A 32 -19.57 17.30 0.52
CA TYR A 32 -18.88 16.18 -0.11
C TYR A 32 -17.59 15.85 0.62
N TYR A 33 -16.75 16.85 0.90
CA TYR A 33 -15.51 16.66 1.64
C TYR A 33 -15.74 16.33 3.13
N ALA A 34 -16.83 16.86 3.71
CA ALA A 34 -17.20 16.55 5.10
C ALA A 34 -17.51 15.06 5.32
N ARG A 35 -17.98 14.34 4.30
CA ARG A 35 -18.28 12.90 4.36
C ARG A 35 -17.04 12.01 4.33
N LEU A 36 -15.89 12.53 3.86
CA LEU A 36 -14.66 11.72 3.81
C LEU A 36 -14.10 11.53 5.23
N ASN A 37 -13.59 10.33 5.53
CA ASN A 37 -12.81 10.14 6.73
C ASN A 37 -11.54 11.01 6.65
N PHE A 38 -11.27 11.79 7.71
CA PHE A 38 -10.22 12.81 7.69
C PHE A 38 -8.83 12.18 7.58
N SER A 39 -8.54 11.17 8.38
CA SER A 39 -7.24 10.50 8.40
C SER A 39 -6.94 9.75 7.09
N SER A 40 -7.96 9.16 6.48
CA SER A 40 -7.85 8.51 5.17
C SER A 40 -7.58 9.52 4.05
N ALA A 41 -8.25 10.67 4.09
CA ALA A 41 -7.95 11.76 3.16
C ALA A 41 -6.53 12.30 3.34
N GLN A 42 -6.07 12.48 4.58
CA GLN A 42 -4.70 12.86 4.88
C GLN A 42 -3.68 11.82 4.37
N ALA A 43 -3.94 10.53 4.52
CA ALA A 43 -3.09 9.48 3.98
C ALA A 43 -2.96 9.59 2.45
N THR A 44 -4.06 9.89 1.76
CA THR A 44 -4.06 10.13 0.31
C THR A 44 -3.21 11.35 -0.07
N MET A 45 -3.30 12.44 0.69
CA MET A 45 -2.47 13.64 0.46
C MET A 45 -0.98 13.35 0.68
N ARG A 46 -0.63 12.59 1.74
CA ARG A 46 0.76 12.15 1.97
C ARG A 46 1.29 11.27 0.85
N ARG A 47 0.46 10.37 0.30
CA ARG A 47 0.84 9.55 -0.87
C ARG A 47 1.13 10.41 -2.10
N CYS A 48 0.31 11.45 -2.33
CA CYS A 48 0.56 12.41 -3.40
C CYS A 48 1.89 13.15 -3.17
N ASP A 49 2.11 13.67 -1.99
CA ASP A 49 3.33 14.39 -1.64
C ASP A 49 4.58 13.52 -1.78
N LYS A 50 4.54 12.29 -1.29
CA LYS A 50 5.61 11.29 -1.44
C LYS A 50 5.90 10.98 -2.92
N SER A 51 4.89 10.96 -3.79
CA SER A 51 5.11 10.72 -5.21
C SER A 51 5.92 11.82 -5.88
N PHE A 52 5.68 13.09 -5.52
CA PHE A 52 6.48 14.22 -5.97
C PHE A 52 7.87 14.25 -5.35
N ALA A 53 7.99 13.95 -4.05
CA ALA A 53 9.30 13.83 -3.41
C ALA A 53 10.18 12.77 -4.10
N ASN A 54 9.62 11.60 -4.42
CA ASN A 54 10.32 10.57 -5.15
C ASN A 54 10.68 10.98 -6.59
N PHE A 55 9.83 11.78 -7.25
CA PHE A 55 10.14 12.35 -8.55
C PHE A 55 11.36 13.27 -8.47
N PHE A 56 11.34 14.26 -7.56
CA PHE A 56 12.45 15.20 -7.42
C PHE A 56 13.75 14.52 -6.98
N ARG A 57 13.67 13.51 -6.10
CA ARG A 57 14.84 12.71 -5.73
C ARG A 57 15.48 12.06 -6.96
N ARG A 58 14.69 11.41 -7.85
CA ARG A 58 15.20 10.81 -9.09
C ARG A 58 15.78 11.83 -10.05
N VAL A 59 15.22 13.05 -10.11
CA VAL A 59 15.80 14.16 -10.88
C VAL A 59 17.19 14.50 -10.37
N GLN A 60 17.34 14.66 -9.05
CA GLN A 60 18.62 15.00 -8.41
C GLN A 60 19.67 13.88 -8.57
N GLU A 61 19.25 12.63 -8.54
CA GLU A 61 20.11 11.45 -8.74
C GLU A 61 20.47 11.21 -10.21
N GLY A 62 19.98 12.01 -11.14
CA GLY A 62 20.25 11.85 -12.57
C GLY A 62 19.69 10.57 -13.21
N ALA A 63 18.61 10.04 -12.65
CA ALA A 63 18.02 8.78 -13.12
C ALA A 63 17.56 8.87 -14.59
N ALA A 64 17.88 7.86 -15.42
CA ALA A 64 17.55 7.82 -16.83
C ALA A 64 16.03 7.92 -17.12
N LYS A 65 15.18 7.44 -16.19
CA LYS A 65 13.72 7.56 -16.26
C LYS A 65 13.18 8.16 -14.97
N VAL A 66 12.96 9.45 -14.97
CA VAL A 66 12.50 10.19 -13.78
C VAL A 66 11.04 9.91 -13.44
N GLY A 67 10.15 9.76 -14.44
CA GLY A 67 8.73 9.43 -14.28
C GLY A 67 7.96 10.49 -13.50
N TYR A 68 7.39 11.48 -14.20
CA TYR A 68 6.53 12.50 -13.57
C TYR A 68 5.26 11.88 -12.95
N PRO A 69 4.84 12.27 -11.74
CA PRO A 69 3.62 11.76 -11.12
C PRO A 69 2.39 12.06 -11.97
N ARG A 70 1.65 11.02 -12.36
CA ARG A 70 0.44 11.16 -13.17
C ARG A 70 -0.78 11.27 -12.28
N PHE A 71 -1.79 12.01 -12.73
CA PHE A 71 -3.10 12.02 -12.13
C PHE A 71 -3.70 10.60 -12.17
N LYS A 72 -4.19 10.14 -11.03
CA LYS A 72 -4.83 8.84 -10.88
C LYS A 72 -6.34 9.04 -10.80
N GLY A 73 -7.03 8.81 -11.91
CA GLY A 73 -8.48 8.93 -12.01
C GLY A 73 -9.24 7.87 -11.19
N ARG A 74 -10.55 7.98 -11.15
CA ARG A 74 -11.46 7.11 -10.40
C ARG A 74 -11.20 5.62 -10.65
N ASP A 75 -11.01 5.21 -11.90
CA ASP A 75 -10.87 3.80 -12.28
C ASP A 75 -9.52 3.20 -11.92
N TRP A 76 -8.54 4.05 -11.63
CA TRP A 76 -7.19 3.67 -11.23
C TRP A 76 -6.94 3.81 -9.73
N PHE A 77 -7.92 4.38 -8.98
CA PHE A 77 -7.80 4.58 -7.54
C PHE A 77 -8.43 3.41 -6.80
N ASP A 78 -7.63 2.36 -6.57
CA ASP A 78 -8.09 1.04 -6.13
C ASP A 78 -7.84 0.78 -4.65
N SER A 79 -7.30 1.74 -3.90
CA SER A 79 -6.97 1.49 -2.49
C SER A 79 -7.19 2.71 -1.61
N ILE A 80 -7.75 2.48 -0.44
CA ILE A 80 -7.98 3.47 0.60
C ILE A 80 -7.23 3.01 1.84
N GLU A 81 -6.46 3.90 2.45
CA GLU A 81 -5.72 3.64 3.68
C GLU A 81 -6.42 4.31 4.86
N TYR A 82 -6.58 3.56 5.94
CA TYR A 82 -6.96 4.04 7.26
C TYR A 82 -5.73 3.90 8.18
N PRO A 83 -4.96 4.98 8.39
CA PRO A 83 -3.66 4.91 9.08
C PRO A 83 -3.77 4.63 10.58
N ALA A 84 -4.97 4.82 11.16
CA ALA A 84 -5.26 4.53 12.56
C ALA A 84 -6.49 3.62 12.65
N TYR A 85 -6.30 2.42 13.20
CA TYR A 85 -7.41 1.53 13.50
C TYR A 85 -8.34 2.16 14.56
N ARG A 86 -9.65 1.99 14.37
CA ARG A 86 -10.76 2.63 15.10
C ARG A 86 -11.01 4.10 14.75
N ASP A 87 -10.22 4.72 13.90
CA ASP A 87 -10.55 6.02 13.32
C ASP A 87 -11.33 5.81 12.01
N GLY A 88 -12.64 5.68 12.14
CA GLY A 88 -13.55 5.45 11.00
C GLY A 88 -13.59 4.04 10.44
N ILE A 89 -12.83 3.08 11.01
CA ILE A 89 -12.85 1.67 10.61
C ILE A 89 -12.68 0.74 11.82
N LYS A 90 -13.53 -0.30 11.91
CA LYS A 90 -13.51 -1.25 13.05
C LYS A 90 -13.94 -2.63 12.57
N LEU A 91 -13.18 -3.65 12.95
CA LEU A 91 -13.52 -5.06 12.79
C LEU A 91 -14.18 -5.59 14.06
N THR A 92 -15.29 -6.30 13.92
CA THR A 92 -15.98 -7.00 14.99
C THR A 92 -16.41 -8.36 14.48
N GLY A 93 -15.72 -9.44 14.94
CA GLY A 93 -15.89 -10.76 14.34
C GLY A 93 -15.59 -10.73 12.84
N ASN A 94 -16.53 -11.18 12.03
CA ASN A 94 -16.42 -11.17 10.57
C ASN A 94 -17.08 -9.94 9.92
N THR A 95 -17.26 -8.86 10.68
CA THR A 95 -17.96 -7.67 10.21
C THR A 95 -17.05 -6.44 10.34
N LEU A 96 -16.84 -5.74 9.24
CA LEU A 96 -16.04 -4.53 9.16
C LEU A 96 -16.97 -3.32 9.07
N TYR A 97 -16.94 -2.47 10.06
CA TYR A 97 -17.56 -1.14 9.97
C TYR A 97 -16.60 -0.18 9.26
N VAL A 98 -17.11 0.56 8.30
CA VAL A 98 -16.39 1.62 7.58
C VAL A 98 -17.23 2.89 7.62
N GLN A 99 -16.68 3.98 8.13
CA GLN A 99 -17.34 5.27 8.26
C GLN A 99 -17.91 5.74 6.91
N ASN A 100 -19.17 6.18 6.91
CA ASN A 100 -19.93 6.66 5.76
C ASN A 100 -20.17 5.63 4.63
N VAL A 101 -19.77 4.38 4.84
CA VAL A 101 -20.08 3.23 3.97
C VAL A 101 -21.05 2.28 4.66
N GLY A 102 -20.86 2.08 5.97
CA GLY A 102 -21.66 1.16 6.76
C GLY A 102 -20.89 -0.11 7.14
N THR A 103 -21.63 -1.19 7.28
CA THR A 103 -21.14 -2.47 7.79
C THR A 103 -21.00 -3.47 6.65
N ILE A 104 -19.81 -4.05 6.49
CA ILE A 104 -19.46 -4.97 5.42
C ILE A 104 -19.09 -6.32 6.00
N ARG A 105 -19.60 -7.41 5.44
CA ARG A 105 -19.18 -8.76 5.80
C ARG A 105 -17.81 -9.06 5.20
N VAL A 106 -16.88 -9.53 6.02
CA VAL A 106 -15.51 -9.89 5.63
C VAL A 106 -15.30 -11.40 5.80
N LYS A 107 -14.75 -12.05 4.79
CA LYS A 107 -14.30 -13.43 4.90
C LYS A 107 -12.85 -13.43 5.40
N LEU A 108 -12.67 -13.69 6.69
CA LEU A 108 -11.35 -13.88 7.27
C LEU A 108 -10.85 -15.29 6.94
N HIS A 109 -9.69 -15.40 6.31
CA HIS A 109 -9.06 -16.69 5.99
C HIS A 109 -8.18 -17.21 7.14
N ARG A 110 -7.85 -16.34 8.09
CA ARG A 110 -7.12 -16.63 9.33
C ARG A 110 -7.53 -15.65 10.42
N PRO A 111 -7.37 -15.97 11.70
CA PRO A 111 -7.53 -15.02 12.79
C PRO A 111 -6.61 -13.81 12.61
N VAL A 112 -7.08 -12.64 13.05
CA VAL A 112 -6.23 -11.44 13.10
C VAL A 112 -5.52 -11.42 14.43
N GLU A 113 -4.22 -11.64 14.41
CA GLU A 113 -3.36 -11.68 15.59
C GLU A 113 -2.71 -10.33 15.85
N GLY A 114 -2.45 -10.02 17.13
CA GLY A 114 -1.80 -8.80 17.55
C GLY A 114 -2.71 -7.57 17.51
N LYS A 115 -2.08 -6.40 17.64
CA LYS A 115 -2.76 -5.10 17.65
C LYS A 115 -2.84 -4.52 16.24
N ILE A 116 -4.06 -4.41 15.70
CA ILE A 116 -4.26 -3.75 14.39
C ILE A 116 -3.82 -2.29 14.49
N LYS A 117 -2.94 -1.84 13.60
CA LYS A 117 -2.46 -0.45 13.48
C LYS A 117 -3.13 0.24 12.29
N THR A 118 -2.94 -0.30 11.11
CA THR A 118 -3.39 0.29 9.84
C THR A 118 -4.28 -0.68 9.10
N VAL A 119 -5.28 -0.16 8.42
CA VAL A 119 -6.18 -0.96 7.57
C VAL A 119 -6.16 -0.39 6.16
N HIS A 120 -6.02 -1.26 5.17
CA HIS A 120 -6.17 -0.89 3.77
C HIS A 120 -7.37 -1.62 3.17
N LEU A 121 -8.21 -0.88 2.47
CA LEU A 121 -9.21 -1.44 1.57
C LEU A 121 -8.64 -1.39 0.16
N LYS A 122 -8.54 -2.53 -0.52
CA LYS A 122 -7.97 -2.63 -1.87
C LYS A 122 -8.93 -3.36 -2.81
N ARG A 123 -9.10 -2.81 -4.01
CA ARG A 123 -9.78 -3.49 -5.11
C ARG A 123 -8.75 -4.09 -6.05
N GLU A 124 -8.87 -5.36 -6.36
CA GLU A 124 -7.99 -6.08 -7.27
C GLU A 124 -8.78 -7.16 -8.01
N ALA A 125 -8.64 -7.23 -9.32
CA ALA A 125 -9.36 -8.18 -10.18
C ALA A 125 -10.88 -8.24 -9.91
N GLY A 126 -11.51 -7.07 -9.74
CA GLY A 126 -12.95 -6.95 -9.48
C GLY A 126 -13.41 -7.33 -8.06
N LYS A 127 -12.50 -7.73 -7.18
CA LYS A 127 -12.78 -8.09 -5.79
C LYS A 127 -12.24 -7.06 -4.82
N TRP A 128 -12.88 -6.95 -3.65
CA TRP A 128 -12.42 -6.10 -2.57
C TRP A 128 -11.72 -6.95 -1.50
N TYR A 129 -10.62 -6.43 -1.03
CA TYR A 129 -9.81 -7.02 0.03
C TYR A 129 -9.64 -6.02 1.16
N VAL A 130 -9.62 -6.54 2.39
CA VAL A 130 -9.18 -5.80 3.57
C VAL A 130 -7.83 -6.36 3.99
N ILE A 131 -6.88 -5.46 4.22
CA ILE A 131 -5.52 -5.79 4.63
C ILE A 131 -5.27 -5.13 5.98
N PHE A 132 -4.94 -5.91 6.98
CA PHE A 132 -4.60 -5.44 8.32
C PHE A 132 -3.09 -5.47 8.52
N SER A 133 -2.52 -4.34 8.91
CA SER A 133 -1.15 -4.29 9.43
C SER A 133 -1.23 -4.38 10.94
N CYS A 134 -0.69 -5.45 11.50
CA CYS A 134 -0.75 -5.75 12.92
C CYS A 134 0.64 -5.69 13.55
N GLU A 135 0.69 -5.15 14.76
CA GLU A 135 1.85 -5.21 15.63
C GLU A 135 1.75 -6.50 16.45
N LEU A 136 2.70 -7.37 16.25
CA LEU A 136 2.84 -8.59 17.04
C LEU A 136 3.82 -8.35 18.21
N PRO A 137 3.70 -9.08 19.30
CA PRO A 137 4.72 -9.02 20.35
C PRO A 137 6.06 -9.50 19.80
N ASP A 138 7.12 -8.92 20.32
CA ASP A 138 8.48 -9.34 19.97
C ASP A 138 8.68 -10.79 20.42
N VAL A 139 9.13 -11.62 19.49
CA VAL A 139 9.54 -13.00 19.76
C VAL A 139 11.04 -13.01 19.98
N ALA A 140 11.48 -13.49 21.13
CA ALA A 140 12.89 -13.70 21.38
C ALA A 140 13.40 -14.71 20.34
N MET A 141 14.31 -14.25 19.47
CA MET A 141 14.97 -15.15 18.51
C MET A 141 15.94 -16.04 19.25
N THR A 142 15.65 -17.34 19.27
CA THR A 142 16.65 -18.31 19.71
C THR A 142 17.72 -18.37 18.62
N PRO A 143 19.00 -18.11 18.94
CA PRO A 143 20.06 -18.24 17.96
C PRO A 143 20.06 -19.64 17.34
N SER A 144 20.06 -19.74 16.01
CA SER A 144 20.21 -21.03 15.36
C SER A 144 21.60 -21.56 15.63
N VAL A 145 21.68 -22.78 16.14
CA VAL A 145 22.95 -23.51 16.28
C VAL A 145 23.44 -24.12 14.95
N LEU A 146 22.56 -24.10 13.94
CA LEU A 146 22.91 -24.58 12.60
C LEU A 146 23.48 -23.44 11.75
N PRO A 147 24.47 -23.74 10.88
CA PRO A 147 25.01 -22.78 9.95
C PRO A 147 23.89 -22.25 9.04
N ALA A 148 23.97 -20.95 8.68
CA ALA A 148 23.05 -20.36 7.72
C ALA A 148 23.28 -20.96 6.32
N ALA A 149 22.21 -21.31 5.63
CA ALA A 149 22.24 -21.72 4.23
C ALA A 149 21.45 -20.72 3.39
N GLY A 150 22.07 -20.24 2.31
CA GLY A 150 21.40 -19.44 1.29
C GLY A 150 20.75 -20.37 0.26
N ILE A 151 19.55 -20.00 -0.20
CA ILE A 151 18.81 -20.72 -1.24
C ILE A 151 18.48 -19.73 -2.36
N ASP A 152 18.80 -20.10 -3.60
CA ASP A 152 18.40 -19.41 -4.81
C ASP A 152 17.48 -20.29 -5.67
N VAL A 153 16.38 -19.74 -6.15
CA VAL A 153 15.40 -20.42 -6.99
C VAL A 153 15.47 -19.84 -8.40
N GLY A 154 15.80 -20.68 -9.37
CA GLY A 154 16.07 -20.24 -10.74
C GLY A 154 15.38 -21.07 -11.83
N LEU A 155 15.57 -20.64 -13.08
CA LEU A 155 15.03 -21.31 -14.27
C LEU A 155 15.92 -22.46 -14.75
N THR A 156 17.22 -22.37 -14.57
CA THR A 156 18.18 -23.42 -14.97
C THR A 156 18.15 -24.58 -14.01
N HIS A 157 18.27 -24.29 -12.73
CA HIS A 157 18.05 -25.22 -11.63
C HIS A 157 16.85 -24.71 -10.83
N PHE A 158 16.01 -25.61 -10.37
CA PHE A 158 14.87 -25.24 -9.54
C PHE A 158 15.34 -24.61 -8.22
N LEU A 159 16.41 -25.18 -7.67
CA LEU A 159 17.01 -24.72 -6.43
C LEU A 159 18.52 -24.87 -6.50
N THR A 160 19.23 -23.87 -6.00
CA THR A 160 20.68 -23.95 -5.73
C THR A 160 20.91 -23.48 -4.31
N ASP A 161 21.67 -24.24 -3.51
CA ASP A 161 22.03 -23.85 -2.15
C ASP A 161 23.45 -23.27 -2.07
N SER A 162 23.74 -22.58 -0.97
CA SER A 162 25.08 -22.02 -0.72
C SER A 162 26.16 -23.05 -0.50
N ASN A 163 25.82 -24.35 -0.33
CA ASN A 163 26.76 -25.47 -0.15
C ASN A 163 27.05 -26.16 -1.47
N GLY A 164 26.52 -25.67 -2.59
CA GLY A 164 26.74 -26.23 -3.94
C GLY A 164 25.72 -27.28 -4.36
N GLY A 165 24.72 -27.57 -3.51
CA GLY A 165 23.61 -28.45 -3.86
C GLY A 165 22.75 -27.83 -4.97
N ARG A 166 22.29 -28.65 -5.92
CA ARG A 166 21.48 -28.21 -7.05
C ARG A 166 20.37 -29.20 -7.33
N GLU A 167 19.11 -28.69 -7.39
CA GLU A 167 17.97 -29.48 -7.81
C GLU A 167 17.58 -29.12 -9.24
N ALA A 168 17.35 -30.10 -10.08
CA ALA A 168 16.98 -29.92 -11.47
C ALA A 168 15.58 -29.28 -11.57
N ASN A 169 15.38 -28.38 -12.54
CA ASN A 169 14.06 -27.83 -12.81
C ASN A 169 13.20 -28.86 -13.57
N PRO A 170 12.13 -29.40 -12.99
CA PRO A 170 11.30 -30.44 -13.61
C PRO A 170 10.50 -29.95 -14.82
N ARG A 171 10.40 -28.62 -15.03
CA ARG A 171 9.75 -27.99 -16.20
C ARG A 171 8.38 -28.56 -16.51
N TYR A 172 7.54 -28.79 -15.53
CA TYR A 172 6.21 -29.40 -15.68
C TYR A 172 5.35 -28.75 -16.74
N LEU A 173 5.39 -27.41 -16.85
CA LEU A 173 4.63 -26.68 -17.87
C LEU A 173 5.06 -27.08 -19.29
N LYS A 174 6.39 -27.20 -19.53
CA LYS A 174 6.92 -27.59 -20.84
C LYS A 174 6.58 -29.03 -21.21
N VAL A 175 6.52 -29.91 -20.21
CA VAL A 175 6.12 -31.32 -20.40
C VAL A 175 4.62 -31.46 -20.63
N ALA A 176 3.80 -30.59 -20.04
CA ALA A 176 2.34 -30.65 -20.13
C ALA A 176 1.76 -29.92 -21.37
N LEU A 177 2.54 -29.07 -22.04
CA LEU A 177 2.08 -28.42 -23.28
C LEU A 177 2.31 -29.37 -24.46
N PRO A 178 1.26 -29.70 -25.23
CA PRO A 178 1.42 -30.44 -26.50
C PRO A 178 2.24 -29.55 -27.48
N GLU A 179 3.06 -30.18 -28.30
CA GLU A 179 3.78 -29.51 -29.41
C GLU A 179 2.81 -28.94 -30.45
#